data_cbb13077f8017998729de4e26499a051
#
_entry.id   cbb13077f8017998729de4e26499a051
#
_cell.length_a   1.000
_cell.length_b   1.000
_cell.length_c   1.000
_cell.angle_alpha   90.00
_cell.angle_beta   90.00
_cell.angle_gamma   90.00
#
_symmetry.space_group_name_H-M   'P 1'
#
loop_
_entity.id
_entity.type
_entity.pdbx_description
1 polymer ?
#
loop_
_entity_poly.entity_id
_entity_poly.type
_entity_poly.pdbx_seq_one_letter_code
_entity_poly.pdbx_strand_id
1 'polypeptide(L)'
;MAICPPTLDQVTALIIGNHEIDAVLFDAGGIFVIPDPTVLAPLLTYYGATSDLAMYHRAHYRGMAAKSAAGSGESDWDSYNVAYVETIGVPSHDLIEAATVLGKSRNAYTWRWPLDDSVEALRQLHQRNVPIGIVSNASGQIEDILSRSAVCQVGEGAGVPVRIVIDSHVVGVSKPDAKIFDFGLAAFTEFERSRIAYVGDSVTMDIGGARNAGLVPVLLDPYDDHAGADFYRVKSLLELLS
;
A
#
# COMPACT_ATOMS: atom_id res chain seq x y z
N MET A 1 20.31 -13.46 -19.75
CA MET A 1 19.39 -14.52 -20.18
C MET A 1 18.00 -14.00 -19.87
N ALA A 2 17.17 -13.67 -20.87
CA ALA A 2 15.81 -13.23 -20.60
C ALA A 2 15.04 -14.39 -19.98
N ILE A 3 14.57 -14.21 -18.75
CA ILE A 3 13.67 -15.18 -18.10
C ILE A 3 12.37 -15.09 -18.87
N CYS A 4 12.00 -16.18 -19.56
CA CYS A 4 10.70 -16.28 -20.20
C CYS A 4 9.63 -16.16 -19.11
N PRO A 5 8.60 -15.32 -19.28
CA PRO A 5 7.52 -15.25 -18.31
C PRO A 5 6.91 -16.65 -18.12
N PRO A 6 6.50 -17.04 -16.91
CA PRO A 6 5.87 -18.33 -16.68
C PRO A 6 4.64 -18.48 -17.59
N THR A 7 4.48 -19.65 -18.17
CA THR A 7 3.26 -20.00 -18.92
C THR A 7 2.08 -20.12 -17.95
N LEU A 8 0.85 -19.87 -18.41
CA LEU A 8 -0.39 -19.94 -17.61
C LEU A 8 -0.49 -21.24 -16.77
N ASP A 9 0.04 -22.35 -17.26
CA ASP A 9 0.05 -23.64 -16.57
C ASP A 9 1.00 -23.72 -15.35
N GLN A 10 1.80 -22.68 -15.09
CA GLN A 10 2.77 -22.61 -13.98
C GLN A 10 2.37 -21.63 -12.88
N VAL A 11 1.29 -20.89 -13.06
CA VAL A 11 0.78 -19.94 -12.05
C VAL A 11 -0.04 -20.70 -11.02
N THR A 12 0.31 -20.56 -9.74
CA THR A 12 -0.52 -21.06 -8.65
C THR A 12 -1.59 -20.03 -8.35
N ALA A 13 -2.84 -20.30 -8.76
CA ALA A 13 -3.96 -19.41 -8.46
C ALA A 13 -4.16 -19.28 -6.94
N LEU A 14 -4.42 -18.06 -6.49
CA LEU A 14 -4.80 -17.76 -5.11
C LEU A 14 -6.32 -17.79 -5.00
N ILE A 15 -6.83 -18.07 -3.80
CA ILE A 15 -8.27 -17.99 -3.52
C ILE A 15 -8.51 -16.82 -2.57
N ILE A 16 -9.26 -15.82 -3.02
CA ILE A 16 -9.66 -14.67 -2.19
C ILE A 16 -11.18 -14.66 -2.14
N GLY A 17 -11.75 -15.10 -1.02
CA GLY A 17 -13.19 -15.31 -0.89
C GLY A 17 -13.70 -16.31 -1.93
N ASN A 18 -14.52 -15.84 -2.87
CA ASN A 18 -15.08 -16.66 -3.96
C ASN A 18 -14.33 -16.47 -5.30
N HIS A 19 -13.24 -15.71 -5.31
CA HIS A 19 -12.49 -15.42 -6.52
C HIS A 19 -11.24 -16.27 -6.61
N GLU A 20 -11.01 -16.81 -7.78
CA GLU A 20 -9.74 -17.40 -8.19
C GLU A 20 -8.88 -16.31 -8.83
N ILE A 21 -7.69 -16.07 -8.27
CA ILE A 21 -6.81 -14.95 -8.61
C ILE A 21 -5.53 -15.47 -9.23
N ASP A 22 -5.21 -14.98 -10.42
CA ASP A 22 -4.02 -15.37 -11.19
C ASP A 22 -2.86 -14.39 -11.04
N ALA A 23 -3.14 -13.14 -10.68
CA ALA A 23 -2.13 -12.11 -10.52
C ALA A 23 -2.54 -11.10 -9.44
N VAL A 24 -1.56 -10.40 -8.87
CA VAL A 24 -1.81 -9.39 -7.85
C VAL A 24 -1.12 -8.08 -8.20
N LEU A 25 -1.88 -7.00 -8.19
CA LEU A 25 -1.38 -5.64 -8.16
C LEU A 25 -1.46 -5.09 -6.72
N PHE A 26 -0.46 -4.35 -6.30
CA PHE A 26 -0.40 -3.76 -4.97
C PHE A 26 -0.25 -2.24 -5.03
N ASP A 27 -0.78 -1.53 -4.04
CA ASP A 27 -0.22 -0.23 -3.69
C ASP A 27 1.18 -0.42 -3.05
N ALA A 28 1.90 0.66 -2.85
CA ALA A 28 3.21 0.66 -2.20
C ALA A 28 3.14 1.22 -0.78
N GLY A 29 2.58 2.42 -0.63
CA GLY A 29 2.40 3.07 0.67
C GLY A 29 1.39 2.33 1.54
N GLY A 30 1.70 2.12 2.83
CA GLY A 30 0.84 1.35 3.71
C GLY A 30 0.82 -0.16 3.44
N ILE A 31 1.37 -0.61 2.31
CA ILE A 31 1.45 -2.02 1.95
C ILE A 31 2.86 -2.56 2.17
N PHE A 32 3.88 -1.90 1.65
CA PHE A 32 5.28 -2.33 1.78
C PHE A 32 6.14 -1.35 2.54
N VAL A 33 5.77 -0.07 2.51
CA VAL A 33 6.50 1.00 3.21
C VAL A 33 5.52 1.96 3.87
N ILE A 34 5.88 2.44 5.06
CA ILE A 34 5.17 3.51 5.78
C ILE A 34 6.09 4.70 6.01
N PRO A 35 5.55 5.86 6.43
CA PRO A 35 6.38 6.98 6.87
C PRO A 35 7.34 6.54 7.97
N ASP A 36 8.63 6.81 7.78
CA ASP A 36 9.73 6.35 8.65
C ASP A 36 9.58 6.86 10.09
N PRO A 37 9.24 6.00 11.04
CA PRO A 37 9.00 6.40 12.42
C PRO A 37 10.28 6.92 13.11
N THR A 38 11.47 6.53 12.66
CA THR A 38 12.73 7.03 13.23
C THR A 38 12.99 8.49 12.86
N VAL A 39 12.36 8.98 11.80
CA VAL A 39 12.38 10.39 11.41
C VAL A 39 11.27 11.16 12.11
N LEU A 40 10.09 10.59 12.23
CA LEU A 40 8.91 11.27 12.77
C LEU A 40 8.90 11.33 14.30
N ALA A 41 9.32 10.25 14.97
CA ALA A 41 9.27 10.17 16.43
C ALA A 41 10.04 11.29 17.14
N PRO A 42 11.29 11.66 16.77
CA PRO A 42 11.99 12.77 17.41
C PRO A 42 11.26 14.11 17.31
N LEU A 43 10.56 14.35 16.20
CA LEU A 43 9.81 15.59 15.98
C LEU A 43 8.53 15.63 16.82
N LEU A 44 7.84 14.49 16.94
CA LEU A 44 6.53 14.40 17.60
C LEU A 44 6.64 14.19 19.12
N THR A 45 7.78 13.67 19.60
CA THR A 45 8.05 13.54 21.05
C THR A 45 8.01 14.90 21.76
N TYR A 46 8.35 16.00 21.09
CA TYR A 46 8.19 17.35 21.64
C TYR A 46 6.75 17.65 22.07
N TYR A 47 5.77 17.06 21.38
CA TYR A 47 4.33 17.18 21.65
C TYR A 47 3.80 16.05 22.54
N GLY A 48 4.66 15.28 23.20
CA GLY A 48 4.27 14.20 24.09
C GLY A 48 4.00 12.85 23.43
N ALA A 49 4.31 12.69 22.13
CA ALA A 49 4.18 11.42 21.46
C ALA A 49 5.08 10.34 22.08
N THR A 50 4.61 9.09 22.05
CA THR A 50 5.39 7.94 22.50
C THR A 50 6.64 7.73 21.65
N SER A 51 7.69 7.13 22.25
CA SER A 51 8.87 6.64 21.55
C SER A 51 8.74 5.18 21.05
N ASP A 52 7.63 4.53 21.34
CA ASP A 52 7.36 3.16 20.87
C ASP A 52 7.04 3.17 19.37
N LEU A 53 7.98 2.70 18.56
CA LEU A 53 7.86 2.71 17.09
C LEU A 53 6.72 1.81 16.57
N ALA A 54 6.29 0.80 17.33
CA ALA A 54 5.15 -0.04 16.97
C ALA A 54 3.84 0.77 16.93
N MET A 55 3.72 1.80 17.77
CA MET A 55 2.56 2.70 17.77
C MET A 55 2.47 3.53 16.48
N TYR A 56 3.57 3.81 15.82
CA TYR A 56 3.60 4.54 14.54
C TYR A 56 3.04 3.69 13.38
N HIS A 57 3.26 2.39 13.43
CA HIS A 57 2.59 1.45 12.51
C HIS A 57 1.07 1.47 12.72
N ARG A 58 0.60 1.35 13.97
CA ARG A 58 -0.84 1.49 14.31
C ARG A 58 -1.40 2.83 13.87
N ALA A 59 -0.65 3.92 14.10
CA ALA A 59 -1.06 5.28 13.78
C ALA A 59 -1.26 5.48 12.27
N HIS A 60 -0.42 4.85 11.44
CA HIS A 60 -0.57 4.89 9.99
C HIS A 60 -1.96 4.38 9.57
N TYR A 61 -2.34 3.16 9.94
CA TYR A 61 -3.62 2.57 9.54
C TYR A 61 -4.81 3.30 10.18
N ARG A 62 -4.67 3.78 11.43
CA ARG A 62 -5.71 4.61 12.03
C ARG A 62 -5.92 5.93 11.28
N GLY A 63 -4.82 6.53 10.81
CA GLY A 63 -4.86 7.71 9.94
C GLY A 63 -5.56 7.42 8.61
N MET A 64 -5.24 6.30 7.97
CA MET A 64 -5.87 5.88 6.70
C MET A 64 -7.37 5.61 6.88
N ALA A 65 -7.76 4.98 8.00
CA ALA A 65 -9.17 4.78 8.33
C ALA A 65 -9.90 6.12 8.51
N ALA A 66 -9.30 7.08 9.22
CA ALA A 66 -9.87 8.41 9.40
C ALA A 66 -10.00 9.18 8.08
N LYS A 67 -8.97 9.11 7.21
CA LYS A 67 -8.98 9.70 5.87
C LYS A 67 -10.09 9.10 5.01
N SER A 68 -10.26 7.79 5.04
CA SER A 68 -11.32 7.08 4.32
C SER A 68 -12.72 7.45 4.85
N ALA A 69 -12.90 7.52 6.17
CA ALA A 69 -14.17 7.90 6.79
C ALA A 69 -14.58 9.35 6.47
N ALA A 70 -13.60 10.25 6.33
CA ALA A 70 -13.83 11.64 5.90
C ALA A 70 -14.12 11.77 4.40
N GLY A 71 -13.98 10.71 3.61
CA GLY A 71 -14.10 10.77 2.14
C GLY A 71 -13.02 11.65 1.49
N SER A 72 -11.90 11.86 2.18
CA SER A 72 -10.85 12.77 1.75
C SER A 72 -10.18 12.32 0.46
N GLY A 73 -9.95 13.29 -0.45
CA GLY A 73 -9.20 13.08 -1.68
C GLY A 73 -7.70 12.84 -1.45
N GLU A 74 -6.96 12.62 -2.53
CA GLU A 74 -5.52 12.29 -2.46
C GLU A 74 -4.70 13.35 -1.71
N SER A 75 -4.95 14.63 -1.99
CA SER A 75 -4.21 15.76 -1.41
C SER A 75 -4.64 16.17 0.00
N ASP A 76 -5.79 15.69 0.47
CA ASP A 76 -6.33 16.01 1.79
C ASP A 76 -5.88 14.98 2.83
N TRP A 77 -4.99 15.40 3.71
CA TRP A 77 -4.38 14.58 4.75
C TRP A 77 -4.70 15.04 6.18
N ASP A 78 -5.62 15.99 6.35
CA ASP A 78 -5.86 16.60 7.65
C ASP A 78 -6.42 15.58 8.66
N SER A 79 -7.43 14.81 8.27
CA SER A 79 -8.00 13.74 9.12
C SER A 79 -6.99 12.64 9.45
N TYR A 80 -6.15 12.26 8.46
CA TYR A 80 -5.03 11.33 8.69
C TYR A 80 -4.07 11.88 9.73
N ASN A 81 -3.59 13.12 9.55
CA ASN A 81 -2.59 13.71 10.43
C ASN A 81 -3.08 13.80 11.88
N VAL A 82 -4.32 14.22 12.10
CA VAL A 82 -4.91 14.30 13.43
C VAL A 82 -5.04 12.92 14.09
N ALA A 83 -5.62 11.95 13.38
CA ALA A 83 -5.77 10.58 13.89
C ALA A 83 -4.42 9.90 14.15
N TYR A 84 -3.42 10.18 13.33
CA TYR A 84 -2.06 9.66 13.51
C TYR A 84 -1.45 10.16 14.82
N VAL A 85 -1.42 11.50 15.04
CA VAL A 85 -0.78 12.06 16.24
C VAL A 85 -1.55 11.73 17.51
N GLU A 86 -2.88 11.65 17.45
CA GLU A 86 -3.71 11.15 18.55
C GLU A 86 -3.33 9.71 18.94
N THR A 87 -3.16 8.83 17.95
CA THR A 87 -2.85 7.41 18.17
C THR A 87 -1.50 7.21 18.86
N ILE A 88 -0.51 8.05 18.54
CA ILE A 88 0.82 7.99 19.19
C ILE A 88 0.88 8.73 20.54
N GLY A 89 -0.27 9.18 21.08
CA GLY A 89 -0.42 9.68 22.44
C GLY A 89 -0.23 11.18 22.61
N VAL A 90 -0.26 11.98 21.54
CA VAL A 90 -0.25 13.44 21.65
C VAL A 90 -1.50 13.92 22.40
N PRO A 91 -1.39 14.74 23.47
CA PRO A 91 -2.52 15.23 24.21
C PRO A 91 -3.39 16.19 23.39
N SER A 92 -4.68 16.29 23.74
CA SER A 92 -5.70 17.01 22.96
C SER A 92 -5.37 18.50 22.70
N HIS A 93 -4.65 19.14 23.62
CA HIS A 93 -4.29 20.57 23.48
C HIS A 93 -3.19 20.81 22.44
N ASP A 94 -2.39 19.79 22.09
CA ASP A 94 -1.28 19.89 21.14
C ASP A 94 -1.60 19.20 19.77
N LEU A 95 -2.75 18.53 19.63
CA LEU A 95 -3.09 17.73 18.45
C LEU A 95 -2.95 18.51 17.13
N ILE A 96 -3.48 19.73 17.07
CA ILE A 96 -3.49 20.52 15.83
C ILE A 96 -2.10 20.96 15.44
N GLU A 97 -1.27 21.36 16.42
CA GLU A 97 0.11 21.77 16.15
C GLU A 97 0.96 20.57 15.72
N ALA A 98 0.86 19.44 16.45
CA ALA A 98 1.55 18.21 16.11
C ALA A 98 1.12 17.65 14.72
N ALA A 99 -0.17 17.68 14.40
CA ALA A 99 -0.70 17.30 13.09
C ALA A 99 -0.14 18.19 11.97
N THR A 100 0.00 19.50 12.24
CA THR A 100 0.62 20.45 11.30
C THR A 100 2.10 20.13 11.07
N VAL A 101 2.84 19.80 12.14
CA VAL A 101 4.26 19.40 12.05
C VAL A 101 4.39 18.09 11.27
N LEU A 102 3.55 17.10 11.56
CA LEU A 102 3.52 15.84 10.81
C LEU A 102 3.27 16.09 9.32
N GLY A 103 2.26 16.90 8.97
CA GLY A 103 1.92 17.21 7.58
C GLY A 103 3.06 17.89 6.81
N LYS A 104 3.82 18.78 7.47
CA LYS A 104 4.99 19.47 6.87
C LYS A 104 6.23 18.58 6.78
N SER A 105 6.39 17.63 7.69
CA SER A 105 7.58 16.76 7.77
C SER A 105 7.42 15.51 6.90
N ARG A 106 6.19 15.06 6.69
CA ARG A 106 5.87 13.89 5.87
C ARG A 106 5.91 14.30 4.39
N ASN A 107 6.96 13.93 3.74
CA ASN A 107 7.15 14.11 2.30
C ASN A 107 7.38 12.74 1.62
N ALA A 108 7.48 12.75 0.30
CA ALA A 108 7.65 11.53 -0.49
C ALA A 108 8.79 10.62 -0.01
N TYR A 109 9.91 11.18 0.41
CA TYR A 109 11.09 10.43 0.85
C TYR A 109 11.00 9.89 2.27
N THR A 110 10.00 10.30 3.06
CA THR A 110 9.75 9.70 4.38
C THR A 110 9.03 8.36 4.30
N TRP A 111 8.41 8.01 3.16
CA TRP A 111 7.74 6.73 2.92
C TRP A 111 8.76 5.65 2.53
N ARG A 112 9.55 5.20 3.49
CA ARG A 112 10.68 4.30 3.24
C ARG A 112 10.92 3.25 4.32
N TRP A 113 10.09 3.20 5.36
CA TRP A 113 10.20 2.18 6.41
C TRP A 113 9.53 0.90 5.95
N PRO A 114 10.28 -0.20 5.70
CA PRO A 114 9.72 -1.42 5.18
C PRO A 114 8.83 -2.12 6.21
N LEU A 115 7.81 -2.81 5.74
CA LEU A 115 6.95 -3.69 6.52
C LEU A 115 7.41 -5.14 6.30
N ASP A 116 8.13 -5.72 7.25
CA ASP A 116 8.83 -7.00 7.10
C ASP A 116 7.86 -8.14 6.72
N ASP A 117 6.70 -8.25 7.36
CA ASP A 117 5.70 -9.28 7.05
C ASP A 117 5.16 -9.16 5.62
N SER A 118 4.97 -7.92 5.14
CA SER A 118 4.52 -7.64 3.77
C SER A 118 5.59 -8.00 2.75
N VAL A 119 6.86 -7.70 3.04
CA VAL A 119 7.99 -8.08 2.19
C VAL A 119 8.14 -9.59 2.14
N GLU A 120 7.94 -10.28 3.26
CA GLU A 120 7.97 -11.75 3.30
C GLU A 120 6.82 -12.36 2.49
N ALA A 121 5.60 -11.83 2.61
CA ALA A 121 4.48 -12.26 1.79
C ALA A 121 4.75 -12.08 0.29
N LEU A 122 5.37 -10.96 -0.10
CA LEU A 122 5.76 -10.70 -1.48
C LEU A 122 6.75 -11.73 -2.00
N ARG A 123 7.75 -12.11 -1.19
CA ARG A 123 8.72 -13.19 -1.53
C ARG A 123 8.02 -14.53 -1.75
N GLN A 124 7.08 -14.88 -0.87
CA GLN A 124 6.33 -16.14 -0.97
C GLN A 124 5.41 -16.17 -2.20
N LEU A 125 4.73 -15.05 -2.53
CA LEU A 125 3.97 -14.92 -3.77
C LEU A 125 4.85 -15.15 -5.00
N HIS A 126 6.03 -14.53 -5.02
CA HIS A 126 6.99 -14.72 -6.10
C HIS A 126 7.47 -16.18 -6.20
N GLN A 127 7.76 -16.84 -5.07
CA GLN A 127 8.14 -18.26 -5.04
C GLN A 127 7.05 -19.20 -5.57
N ARG A 128 5.77 -18.80 -5.45
CA ARG A 128 4.61 -19.50 -6.03
C ARG A 128 4.35 -19.14 -7.50
N ASN A 129 5.24 -18.35 -8.11
CA ASN A 129 5.11 -17.83 -9.48
C ASN A 129 3.85 -16.97 -9.70
N VAL A 130 3.30 -16.33 -8.67
CA VAL A 130 2.21 -15.38 -8.80
C VAL A 130 2.75 -14.11 -9.47
N PRO A 131 2.21 -13.67 -10.61
CA PRO A 131 2.61 -12.43 -11.25
C PRO A 131 2.25 -11.21 -10.40
N ILE A 132 3.21 -10.31 -10.22
CA ILE A 132 3.09 -9.17 -9.29
C ILE A 132 3.39 -7.86 -10.04
N GLY A 133 2.63 -6.80 -9.71
CA GLY A 133 2.89 -5.43 -10.14
C GLY A 133 2.54 -4.43 -9.04
N ILE A 134 3.04 -3.22 -9.18
CA ILE A 134 2.80 -2.11 -8.25
C ILE A 134 2.09 -0.98 -8.99
N VAL A 135 1.03 -0.41 -8.38
CA VAL A 135 0.32 0.77 -8.88
C VAL A 135 0.07 1.71 -7.71
N SER A 136 0.83 2.79 -7.62
CA SER A 136 0.85 3.67 -6.46
C SER A 136 0.58 5.13 -6.78
N ASN A 137 -0.17 5.81 -5.89
CA ASN A 137 -0.22 7.26 -5.88
C ASN A 137 1.05 7.76 -5.19
N ALA A 138 1.99 8.30 -5.99
CA ALA A 138 3.30 8.74 -5.51
C ALA A 138 3.76 10.01 -6.24
N SER A 139 4.99 10.42 -6.03
CA SER A 139 5.53 11.70 -6.53
C SER A 139 6.76 11.51 -7.44
N GLY A 140 6.86 10.37 -8.15
CA GLY A 140 7.92 10.07 -9.10
C GLY A 140 9.11 9.30 -8.51
N GLN A 141 9.06 8.87 -7.24
CA GLN A 141 10.20 8.26 -6.54
C GLN A 141 9.93 6.84 -6.04
N ILE A 142 8.72 6.30 -6.23
CA ILE A 142 8.33 5.07 -5.52
C ILE A 142 9.15 3.85 -5.95
N GLU A 143 9.50 3.73 -7.22
CA GLU A 143 10.32 2.63 -7.73
C GLU A 143 11.71 2.64 -7.09
N ASP A 144 12.34 3.82 -7.01
CA ASP A 144 13.63 4.01 -6.33
C ASP A 144 13.57 3.63 -4.84
N ILE A 145 12.50 4.03 -4.15
CA ILE A 145 12.31 3.72 -2.73
C ILE A 145 12.17 2.21 -2.53
N LEU A 146 11.31 1.55 -3.29
CA LEU A 146 11.09 0.10 -3.17
C LEU A 146 12.37 -0.68 -3.48
N SER A 147 13.12 -0.27 -4.51
CA SER A 147 14.40 -0.89 -4.87
C SER A 147 15.47 -0.71 -3.78
N ARG A 148 15.65 0.52 -3.28
CA ARG A 148 16.65 0.81 -2.24
C ARG A 148 16.33 0.17 -0.90
N SER A 149 15.05 -0.03 -0.61
CA SER A 149 14.58 -0.72 0.60
C SER A 149 14.57 -2.26 0.43
N ALA A 150 15.06 -2.78 -0.70
CA ALA A 150 15.08 -4.20 -1.04
C ALA A 150 13.70 -4.88 -0.94
N VAL A 151 12.63 -4.11 -1.20
CA VAL A 151 11.25 -4.61 -1.25
C VAL A 151 11.02 -5.30 -2.59
N CYS A 152 11.03 -4.53 -3.67
CA CYS A 152 10.88 -5.04 -5.04
C CYS A 152 11.47 -4.07 -6.08
N GLN A 153 11.67 -4.55 -7.29
CA GLN A 153 12.09 -3.77 -8.46
C GLN A 153 11.67 -4.45 -9.76
N VAL A 154 11.66 -3.71 -10.84
CA VAL A 154 11.54 -4.30 -12.18
C VAL A 154 12.90 -4.87 -12.60
N GLY A 155 12.94 -6.13 -13.00
CA GLY A 155 14.18 -6.83 -13.39
C GLY A 155 14.99 -7.38 -12.20
N GLU A 156 16.31 -7.53 -12.37
CA GLU A 156 17.20 -8.08 -11.34
C GLU A 156 17.53 -7.04 -10.25
N GLY A 157 17.66 -7.48 -9.01
CA GLY A 157 17.99 -6.60 -7.88
C GLY A 157 17.96 -7.32 -6.54
N ALA A 158 18.03 -6.55 -5.45
CA ALA A 158 18.06 -7.08 -4.09
C ALA A 158 16.66 -7.46 -3.56
N GLY A 159 15.62 -6.82 -4.08
CA GLY A 159 14.22 -7.09 -3.73
C GLY A 159 13.58 -8.16 -4.59
N VAL A 160 12.26 -8.29 -4.47
CA VAL A 160 11.47 -9.23 -5.27
C VAL A 160 11.28 -8.67 -6.68
N PRO A 161 11.55 -9.44 -7.75
CA PRO A 161 11.26 -9.03 -9.11
C PRO A 161 9.74 -8.88 -9.31
N VAL A 162 9.32 -7.73 -9.85
CA VAL A 162 7.93 -7.46 -10.24
C VAL A 162 7.86 -7.12 -11.72
N ARG A 163 6.68 -7.30 -12.33
CA ARG A 163 6.52 -7.05 -13.78
C ARG A 163 6.57 -5.57 -14.13
N ILE A 164 6.00 -4.73 -13.24
CA ILE A 164 5.86 -3.29 -13.48
C ILE A 164 5.70 -2.53 -12.16
N VAL A 165 6.18 -1.28 -12.15
CA VAL A 165 5.90 -0.29 -11.09
C VAL A 165 5.30 0.95 -11.76
N ILE A 166 4.08 1.32 -11.38
CA ILE A 166 3.40 2.51 -11.87
C ILE A 166 3.35 3.56 -10.75
N ASP A 167 3.90 4.73 -11.05
CA ASP A 167 3.85 5.94 -10.22
C ASP A 167 2.88 6.94 -10.85
N SER A 168 1.87 7.39 -10.11
CA SER A 168 0.83 8.31 -10.60
C SER A 168 1.38 9.61 -11.15
N HIS A 169 2.48 10.12 -10.58
CA HIS A 169 3.12 11.35 -11.06
C HIS A 169 3.74 11.14 -12.45
N VAL A 170 4.33 9.96 -12.70
CA VAL A 170 4.96 9.64 -13.97
C VAL A 170 3.93 9.47 -15.09
N VAL A 171 2.80 8.80 -14.78
CA VAL A 171 1.75 8.55 -15.80
C VAL A 171 0.70 9.67 -15.89
N GLY A 172 0.71 10.63 -14.94
CA GLY A 172 -0.20 11.79 -14.94
C GLY A 172 -1.65 11.46 -14.56
N VAL A 173 -1.90 10.28 -13.98
CA VAL A 173 -3.22 9.81 -13.53
C VAL A 173 -3.07 9.18 -12.16
N SER A 174 -4.01 9.44 -11.24
CA SER A 174 -3.98 8.90 -9.87
C SER A 174 -5.24 8.12 -9.52
N LYS A 175 -5.14 7.17 -8.59
CA LYS A 175 -6.30 6.53 -7.95
C LYS A 175 -7.18 7.61 -7.31
N PRO A 176 -8.51 7.49 -7.34
CA PRO A 176 -9.31 6.32 -7.73
C PRO A 176 -9.70 6.29 -9.22
N ASP A 177 -9.07 7.09 -10.12
CA ASP A 177 -9.35 6.97 -11.56
C ASP A 177 -8.89 5.60 -12.06
N ALA A 178 -9.83 4.85 -12.67
CA ALA A 178 -9.57 3.51 -13.20
C ALA A 178 -8.44 3.48 -14.24
N LYS A 179 -8.18 4.60 -14.93
CA LYS A 179 -7.15 4.68 -15.98
C LYS A 179 -5.74 4.40 -15.48
N ILE A 180 -5.43 4.68 -14.19
CA ILE A 180 -4.09 4.38 -13.67
C ILE A 180 -3.81 2.87 -13.72
N PHE A 181 -4.83 2.05 -13.50
CA PHE A 181 -4.69 0.59 -13.55
C PHE A 181 -4.43 0.08 -14.96
N ASP A 182 -4.91 0.77 -16.01
CA ASP A 182 -4.65 0.37 -17.41
C ASP A 182 -3.15 0.35 -17.71
N PHE A 183 -2.37 1.28 -17.13
CA PHE A 183 -0.91 1.27 -17.25
C PHE A 183 -0.28 0.03 -16.59
N GLY A 184 -0.76 -0.35 -15.39
CA GLY A 184 -0.30 -1.56 -14.71
C GLY A 184 -0.71 -2.82 -15.44
N LEU A 185 -1.98 -2.89 -15.88
CA LEU A 185 -2.57 -4.04 -16.57
C LEU A 185 -1.94 -4.33 -17.92
N ALA A 186 -1.25 -3.36 -18.52
CA ALA A 186 -0.49 -3.59 -19.77
C ALA A 186 0.56 -4.70 -19.65
N ALA A 187 1.04 -5.01 -18.44
CA ALA A 187 1.95 -6.11 -18.16
C ALA A 187 1.25 -7.43 -17.77
N PHE A 188 -0.11 -7.48 -17.84
CA PHE A 188 -0.94 -8.59 -17.37
C PHE A 188 -2.03 -8.96 -18.39
N THR A 189 -1.79 -8.75 -19.66
CA THR A 189 -2.78 -8.87 -20.75
C THR A 189 -3.29 -10.30 -20.96
N GLU A 190 -2.60 -11.31 -20.44
CA GLU A 190 -3.00 -12.71 -20.47
C GLU A 190 -4.06 -13.09 -19.42
N PHE A 191 -4.37 -12.20 -18.47
CA PHE A 191 -5.33 -12.46 -17.39
C PHE A 191 -6.58 -11.59 -17.53
N GLU A 192 -7.72 -12.15 -17.20
CA GLU A 192 -8.97 -11.41 -17.07
C GLU A 192 -8.90 -10.49 -15.83
N ARG A 193 -9.40 -9.26 -15.94
CA ARG A 193 -9.40 -8.30 -14.81
C ARG A 193 -10.05 -8.85 -13.55
N SER A 194 -11.13 -9.63 -13.69
CA SER A 194 -11.84 -10.29 -12.60
C SER A 194 -11.03 -11.39 -11.89
N ARG A 195 -9.87 -11.76 -12.44
CA ARG A 195 -8.89 -12.70 -11.87
C ARG A 195 -7.61 -12.02 -11.40
N ILE A 196 -7.60 -10.69 -11.32
CA ILE A 196 -6.49 -9.89 -10.80
C ILE A 196 -6.98 -9.22 -9.52
N ALA A 197 -6.30 -9.47 -8.39
CA ALA A 197 -6.54 -8.73 -7.16
C ALA A 197 -5.76 -7.42 -7.16
N TYR A 198 -6.35 -6.40 -6.56
CA TYR A 198 -5.63 -5.19 -6.17
C TYR A 198 -5.68 -5.02 -4.65
N VAL A 199 -4.51 -4.92 -4.03
CA VAL A 199 -4.36 -4.82 -2.58
C VAL A 199 -3.85 -3.44 -2.21
N GLY A 200 -4.60 -2.73 -1.36
CA GLY A 200 -4.25 -1.40 -0.86
C GLY A 200 -4.71 -1.19 0.58
N ASP A 201 -4.46 -0.01 1.14
CA ASP A 201 -4.81 0.34 2.52
C ASP A 201 -5.85 1.47 2.62
N SER A 202 -6.30 2.00 1.47
CA SER A 202 -7.28 3.08 1.39
C SER A 202 -8.61 2.62 0.79
N VAL A 203 -9.72 2.83 1.53
CA VAL A 203 -11.06 2.50 0.99
C VAL A 203 -11.38 3.37 -0.23
N THR A 204 -11.10 4.68 -0.16
CA THR A 204 -11.45 5.61 -1.23
C THR A 204 -10.57 5.41 -2.47
N MET A 205 -9.26 5.35 -2.30
CA MET A 205 -8.31 5.29 -3.41
C MET A 205 -8.19 3.88 -3.99
N ASP A 206 -8.00 2.88 -3.13
CA ASP A 206 -7.65 1.53 -3.56
C ASP A 206 -8.89 0.69 -3.84
N ILE A 207 -9.80 0.57 -2.86
CA ILE A 207 -11.01 -0.23 -3.03
C ILE A 207 -11.91 0.38 -4.08
N GLY A 208 -12.13 1.70 -4.01
CA GLY A 208 -12.92 2.43 -5.01
C GLY A 208 -12.29 2.35 -6.41
N GLY A 209 -10.99 2.58 -6.51
CA GLY A 209 -10.26 2.53 -7.76
C GLY A 209 -10.25 1.13 -8.39
N ALA A 210 -9.98 0.09 -7.61
CA ALA A 210 -9.97 -1.30 -8.06
C ALA A 210 -11.35 -1.74 -8.58
N ARG A 211 -12.43 -1.40 -7.85
CA ARG A 211 -13.81 -1.66 -8.32
C ARG A 211 -14.09 -0.98 -9.65
N ASN A 212 -13.70 0.30 -9.80
CA ASN A 212 -13.89 1.04 -11.05
C ASN A 212 -13.09 0.43 -12.22
N ALA A 213 -11.95 -0.20 -11.94
CA ALA A 213 -11.12 -0.87 -12.92
C ALA A 213 -11.56 -2.32 -13.24
N GLY A 214 -12.55 -2.87 -12.51
CA GLY A 214 -13.00 -4.26 -12.67
C GLY A 214 -12.06 -5.29 -12.06
N LEU A 215 -11.22 -4.88 -11.10
CA LEU A 215 -10.31 -5.74 -10.34
C LEU A 215 -11.00 -6.24 -9.06
N VAL A 216 -10.45 -7.30 -8.45
CA VAL A 216 -10.90 -7.79 -7.14
C VAL A 216 -10.23 -6.97 -6.04
N PRO A 217 -10.99 -6.11 -5.31
CA PRO A 217 -10.40 -5.24 -4.30
C PRO A 217 -10.15 -5.99 -3.00
N VAL A 218 -8.98 -5.77 -2.39
CA VAL A 218 -8.59 -6.30 -1.07
C VAL A 218 -7.99 -5.17 -0.23
N LEU A 219 -8.51 -4.98 0.97
CA LEU A 219 -7.96 -4.01 1.92
C LEU A 219 -7.01 -4.69 2.90
N LEU A 220 -5.79 -4.15 3.04
CA LEU A 220 -4.92 -4.48 4.16
C LEU A 220 -5.40 -3.67 5.38
N ASP A 221 -5.96 -4.38 6.37
CA ASP A 221 -6.59 -3.82 7.57
C ASP A 221 -6.10 -4.53 8.83
N PRO A 222 -4.81 -4.33 9.23
CA PRO A 222 -4.17 -5.11 10.29
C PRO A 222 -4.87 -5.00 11.65
N TYR A 223 -5.63 -3.94 11.85
CA TYR A 223 -6.24 -3.60 13.13
C TYR A 223 -7.76 -3.68 13.14
N ASP A 224 -8.35 -4.16 12.03
CA ASP A 224 -9.80 -4.34 11.91
C ASP A 224 -10.61 -3.03 12.02
N ASP A 225 -10.02 -1.91 11.57
CA ASP A 225 -10.64 -0.59 11.60
C ASP A 225 -11.87 -0.50 10.66
N HIS A 226 -12.02 -1.42 9.71
CA HIS A 226 -13.12 -1.50 8.75
C HIS A 226 -13.98 -2.76 8.92
N ALA A 227 -14.19 -3.20 10.16
CA ALA A 227 -15.03 -4.37 10.47
C ALA A 227 -16.44 -4.22 9.85
N GLY A 228 -16.91 -5.29 9.19
CA GLY A 228 -18.24 -5.31 8.56
C GLY A 228 -18.32 -4.65 7.17
N ALA A 229 -17.21 -4.23 6.58
CA ALA A 229 -17.18 -3.71 5.20
C ALA A 229 -17.57 -4.79 4.17
N ASP A 230 -18.06 -4.34 3.00
CA ASP A 230 -18.56 -5.18 1.90
C ASP A 230 -17.49 -5.58 0.88
N PHE A 231 -16.22 -5.55 1.29
CA PHE A 231 -15.06 -5.94 0.48
C PHE A 231 -14.12 -6.87 1.25
N TYR A 232 -13.24 -7.57 0.53
CA TYR A 232 -12.27 -8.46 1.16
C TYR A 232 -11.23 -7.68 1.96
N ARG A 233 -10.94 -8.19 3.15
CA ARG A 233 -9.94 -7.63 4.06
C ARG A 233 -9.00 -8.72 4.54
N VAL A 234 -7.73 -8.35 4.68
CA VAL A 234 -6.69 -9.19 5.27
C VAL A 234 -5.98 -8.40 6.37
N LYS A 235 -5.62 -9.07 7.45
CA LYS A 235 -4.83 -8.45 8.54
C LYS A 235 -3.34 -8.50 8.25
N SER A 236 -2.92 -9.40 7.38
CA SER A 236 -1.57 -9.55 6.88
C SER A 236 -1.63 -10.02 5.43
N LEU A 237 -0.67 -9.59 4.60
CA LEU A 237 -0.55 -10.10 3.24
C LEU A 237 -0.25 -11.61 3.20
N LEU A 238 0.25 -12.20 4.28
CA LEU A 238 0.43 -13.65 4.39
C LEU A 238 -0.89 -14.43 4.30
N GLU A 239 -2.04 -13.80 4.61
CA GLU A 239 -3.35 -14.41 4.45
C GLU A 239 -3.75 -14.65 2.99
N LEU A 240 -3.13 -13.94 2.04
CA LEU A 240 -3.33 -14.19 0.61
C LEU A 240 -2.78 -15.55 0.16
N LEU A 241 -1.97 -16.18 0.98
CA LEU A 241 -1.26 -17.43 0.69
C LEU A 241 -1.97 -18.67 1.26
N SER A 242 -3.04 -18.45 2.05
CA SER A 242 -3.76 -19.48 2.77
C SER A 242 -4.83 -20.20 1.92
#